data_01e810766511444b0ad0bf333c8f2c9b
#
_entry.id   01e810766511444b0ad0bf333c8f2c9b
#
_cell.length_a   1.000
_cell.length_b   1.000
_cell.length_c   1.000
_cell.angle_alpha   90.00
_cell.angle_beta   90.00
_cell.angle_gamma   90.00
#
_symmetry.space_group_name_H-M   'P 1'
#
loop_
_entity.id
_entity.type
_entity.pdbx_description
1 polymer ?
#
loop_
_entity_poly.entity_id
_entity_poly.type
_entity_poly.pdbx_seq_one_letter_code
_entity_poly.pdbx_strand_id
1 'polypeptide(L)'
;MKLAKKSMFLFMAIGLQAAPILAAEPTMIDQGGYHADFKKLDTDDNGKLSYAEASKEKIFADGFSKADKNKNNTLNYDEYAAYKSEVQGKESKRVIGDSTITSKIKSKYLLEKGIKSFKVSVETKDGIVVLSGFVESEAIKARAGQIAASVKGVKSVSNGLVVKP
;
A
#
# COMPACT_ATOMS: atom_id res chain seq x y z
N MET A 1 -14.81 46.19 75.56
CA MET A 1 -15.26 47.08 74.49
C MET A 1 -14.46 46.82 73.25
N LYS A 2 -15.00 46.15 72.27
CA LYS A 2 -14.78 46.16 70.82
C LYS A 2 -15.38 44.90 70.24
N LEU A 3 -16.48 45.07 69.48
CA LEU A 3 -17.18 44.06 68.72
C LEU A 3 -16.28 43.57 67.58
N ALA A 4 -16.12 42.26 67.49
CA ALA A 4 -15.60 41.61 66.30
C ALA A 4 -16.76 41.03 65.48
N LYS A 5 -17.04 41.60 64.31
CA LYS A 5 -18.00 41.14 63.35
C LYS A 5 -17.50 39.84 62.71
N LYS A 6 -18.21 38.73 62.96
CA LYS A 6 -18.00 37.51 62.22
C LYS A 6 -18.70 37.61 60.84
N SER A 7 -17.90 37.70 59.82
CA SER A 7 -18.38 37.59 58.44
C SER A 7 -18.59 36.12 58.13
N MET A 8 -19.84 35.74 57.89
CA MET A 8 -20.22 34.37 57.52
C MET A 8 -20.14 34.26 56.02
N PHE A 9 -19.03 33.65 55.55
CA PHE A 9 -18.93 33.27 54.14
C PHE A 9 -19.82 32.06 53.88
N LEU A 10 -20.87 32.29 53.15
CA LEU A 10 -21.75 31.24 52.59
C LEU A 10 -21.05 30.63 51.38
N PHE A 11 -20.47 29.44 51.60
CA PHE A 11 -19.94 28.63 50.48
C PHE A 11 -21.14 28.05 49.73
N MET A 12 -21.45 28.64 48.57
CA MET A 12 -22.39 28.08 47.62
C MET A 12 -21.66 26.96 46.88
N ALA A 13 -21.91 25.70 47.29
CA ALA A 13 -21.43 24.54 46.59
C ALA A 13 -22.16 24.43 45.25
N ILE A 14 -21.51 24.89 44.17
CA ILE A 14 -21.96 24.59 42.82
C ILE A 14 -21.68 23.11 42.59
N GLY A 15 -22.70 22.30 42.66
CA GLY A 15 -22.65 20.91 42.26
C GLY A 15 -22.36 20.80 40.77
N LEU A 16 -21.11 20.50 40.46
CA LEU A 16 -20.71 20.12 39.13
C LEU A 16 -21.24 18.71 38.89
N GLN A 17 -22.47 18.62 38.33
CA GLN A 17 -22.95 17.37 37.82
C GLN A 17 -22.09 17.01 36.61
N ALA A 18 -21.17 16.06 36.78
CA ALA A 18 -20.52 15.40 35.68
C ALA A 18 -21.57 14.68 34.86
N ALA A 19 -21.94 15.26 33.72
CA ALA A 19 -22.69 14.55 32.71
C ALA A 19 -21.91 13.24 32.38
N PRO A 20 -22.60 12.10 32.25
CA PRO A 20 -21.90 10.92 31.76
C PRO A 20 -21.29 11.26 30.42
N ILE A 21 -19.97 11.19 30.33
CA ILE A 21 -19.28 11.15 29.04
C ILE A 21 -19.83 9.87 28.41
N LEU A 22 -20.81 10.06 27.52
CA LEU A 22 -21.20 9.01 26.60
C LEU A 22 -19.88 8.61 25.93
N ALA A 23 -19.36 7.44 26.27
CA ALA A 23 -18.22 6.89 25.57
C ALA A 23 -18.61 6.91 24.09
N ALA A 24 -18.04 7.86 23.35
CA ALA A 24 -18.17 7.84 21.91
C ALA A 24 -17.65 6.47 21.51
N GLU A 25 -18.52 5.62 20.98
CA GLU A 25 -18.11 4.43 20.25
C GLU A 25 -16.91 4.86 19.41
N PRO A 26 -15.79 4.10 19.43
CA PRO A 26 -14.66 4.47 18.59
C PRO A 26 -15.22 4.59 17.18
N THR A 27 -15.33 5.83 16.71
CA THR A 27 -15.70 6.08 15.32
C THR A 27 -14.69 5.28 14.54
N MET A 28 -15.14 4.19 13.90
CA MET A 28 -14.31 3.43 12.99
C MET A 28 -13.75 4.44 12.00
N ILE A 29 -12.48 4.80 12.18
CA ILE A 29 -11.77 5.59 11.19
C ILE A 29 -11.84 4.72 9.96
N ASP A 30 -12.59 5.14 8.95
CA ASP A 30 -12.66 4.45 7.67
C ASP A 30 -11.23 4.33 7.13
N GLN A 31 -10.60 3.21 7.42
CA GLN A 31 -9.22 2.89 7.06
C GLN A 31 -9.18 2.68 5.55
N GLY A 32 -9.25 3.81 4.79
CA GLY A 32 -9.06 3.79 3.35
C GLY A 32 -10.30 3.63 2.49
N GLY A 33 -11.51 3.90 3.00
CA GLY A 33 -12.73 3.91 2.18
C GLY A 33 -13.27 2.52 1.84
N TYR A 34 -12.89 1.48 2.59
CA TYR A 34 -13.29 0.10 2.28
C TYR A 34 -14.71 -0.26 2.73
N HIS A 35 -15.38 0.63 3.46
CA HIS A 35 -16.70 0.34 4.03
C HIS A 35 -17.78 0.14 2.95
N ALA A 36 -17.73 0.95 1.91
CA ALA A 36 -18.65 0.83 0.78
C ALA A 36 -18.44 -0.48 0.00
N ASP A 37 -17.18 -0.89 -0.19
CA ASP A 37 -16.85 -2.14 -0.85
C ASP A 37 -17.29 -3.34 -0.02
N PHE A 38 -17.01 -3.32 1.29
CA PHE A 38 -17.46 -4.35 2.23
C PHE A 38 -18.98 -4.52 2.19
N LYS A 39 -19.73 -3.42 2.33
CA LYS A 39 -21.20 -3.43 2.30
C LYS A 39 -21.76 -3.93 0.97
N LYS A 40 -21.08 -3.65 -0.15
CA LYS A 40 -21.48 -4.16 -1.46
C LYS A 40 -21.29 -5.67 -1.60
N LEU A 41 -20.31 -6.22 -0.90
CA LEU A 41 -20.02 -7.66 -0.90
C LEU A 41 -20.92 -8.42 0.06
N ASP A 42 -21.27 -7.84 1.20
CA ASP A 42 -22.19 -8.37 2.22
C ASP A 42 -23.62 -8.36 1.65
N THR A 43 -23.95 -9.43 0.94
CA THR A 43 -25.21 -9.53 0.17
C THR A 43 -26.42 -9.93 1.03
N ASP A 44 -26.18 -10.51 2.18
CA ASP A 44 -27.21 -10.90 3.15
C ASP A 44 -27.32 -9.92 4.34
N ASP A 45 -26.50 -8.84 4.31
CA ASP A 45 -26.48 -7.73 5.28
C ASP A 45 -26.28 -8.22 6.74
N ASN A 46 -25.50 -9.30 6.90
CA ASN A 46 -25.23 -9.90 8.22
C ASN A 46 -24.00 -9.28 8.94
N GLY A 47 -23.35 -8.29 8.33
CA GLY A 47 -22.17 -7.61 8.87
C GLY A 47 -20.88 -8.41 8.79
N LYS A 48 -20.85 -9.49 8.01
CA LYS A 48 -19.68 -10.34 7.77
C LYS A 48 -19.65 -10.78 6.31
N LEU A 49 -18.48 -11.15 5.82
CA LEU A 49 -18.36 -11.75 4.51
C LEU A 49 -18.05 -13.25 4.63
N SER A 50 -18.90 -14.07 4.06
CA SER A 50 -18.61 -15.47 3.79
C SER A 50 -17.53 -15.58 2.71
N TYR A 51 -16.94 -16.77 2.54
CA TYR A 51 -15.99 -17.00 1.42
C TYR A 51 -16.63 -16.71 0.06
N ALA A 52 -17.88 -17.07 -0.14
CA ALA A 52 -18.60 -16.84 -1.39
C ALA A 52 -18.76 -15.35 -1.72
N GLU A 53 -18.95 -14.52 -0.71
CA GLU A 53 -19.05 -13.07 -0.85
C GLU A 53 -17.70 -12.42 -1.05
N ALA A 54 -16.74 -12.73 -0.19
CA ALA A 54 -15.39 -12.16 -0.25
C ALA A 54 -14.65 -12.54 -1.54
N SER A 55 -14.81 -13.77 -2.04
CA SER A 55 -14.12 -14.27 -3.23
C SER A 55 -14.53 -13.61 -4.55
N LYS A 56 -15.57 -12.77 -4.54
CA LYS A 56 -15.88 -11.88 -5.66
C LYS A 56 -14.73 -10.88 -5.92
N GLU A 57 -13.94 -10.56 -4.90
CA GLU A 57 -12.65 -9.88 -5.06
C GLU A 57 -11.52 -10.91 -5.10
N LYS A 58 -10.73 -10.92 -6.18
CA LYS A 58 -9.65 -11.88 -6.41
C LYS A 58 -8.65 -11.99 -5.25
N ILE A 59 -8.35 -10.88 -4.57
CA ILE A 59 -7.42 -10.87 -3.44
C ILE A 59 -7.87 -11.76 -2.29
N PHE A 60 -9.18 -11.89 -2.10
CA PHE A 60 -9.76 -12.76 -1.07
C PHE A 60 -10.00 -14.19 -1.58
N ALA A 61 -10.23 -14.40 -2.88
CA ALA A 61 -10.27 -15.74 -3.45
C ALA A 61 -8.96 -16.49 -3.16
N ASP A 62 -7.82 -15.81 -3.29
CA ASP A 62 -6.48 -16.39 -3.09
C ASP A 62 -6.00 -16.24 -1.62
N GLY A 63 -6.63 -15.40 -0.83
CA GLY A 63 -6.11 -14.99 0.48
C GLY A 63 -7.08 -15.06 1.65
N PHE A 64 -8.26 -15.63 1.50
CA PHE A 64 -9.30 -15.65 2.52
C PHE A 64 -8.80 -16.18 3.87
N SER A 65 -8.13 -17.33 3.88
CA SER A 65 -7.59 -17.92 5.10
C SER A 65 -6.50 -17.11 5.79
N LYS A 66 -5.86 -16.18 5.06
CA LYS A 66 -4.91 -15.22 5.64
C LYS A 66 -5.62 -13.99 6.20
N ALA A 67 -6.74 -13.62 5.60
CA ALA A 67 -7.60 -12.54 6.05
C ALA A 67 -8.37 -12.94 7.32
N ASP A 68 -8.93 -14.16 7.34
CA ASP A 68 -9.66 -14.74 8.48
C ASP A 68 -8.68 -15.07 9.63
N LYS A 69 -8.39 -14.08 10.47
CA LYS A 69 -7.43 -14.19 11.58
C LYS A 69 -7.96 -15.04 12.73
N ASN A 70 -9.26 -14.95 12.99
CA ASN A 70 -9.91 -15.67 14.09
C ASN A 70 -10.38 -17.08 13.71
N LYS A 71 -10.28 -17.46 12.41
CA LYS A 71 -10.60 -18.76 11.84
C LYS A 71 -12.07 -19.17 12.04
N ASN A 72 -12.98 -18.21 11.95
CA ASN A 72 -14.42 -18.45 12.06
C ASN A 72 -15.09 -18.67 10.70
N ASN A 73 -14.32 -18.75 9.60
CA ASN A 73 -14.75 -18.90 8.21
C ASN A 73 -15.60 -17.74 7.67
N THR A 74 -15.50 -16.58 8.29
CA THR A 74 -16.11 -15.33 7.82
C THR A 74 -15.12 -14.20 8.02
N LEU A 75 -15.26 -13.10 7.28
CA LEU A 75 -14.48 -11.88 7.52
C LEU A 75 -15.39 -10.82 8.11
N ASN A 76 -15.04 -10.29 9.26
CA ASN A 76 -15.61 -9.04 9.74
C ASN A 76 -14.95 -7.85 9.00
N TYR A 77 -15.45 -6.63 9.22
CA TYR A 77 -14.93 -5.45 8.55
C TYR A 77 -13.43 -5.22 8.84
N ASP A 78 -13.00 -5.42 10.08
CA ASP A 78 -11.60 -5.18 10.46
C ASP A 78 -10.64 -6.15 9.76
N GLU A 79 -11.02 -7.43 9.66
CA GLU A 79 -10.24 -8.46 8.95
C GLU A 79 -10.17 -8.17 7.45
N TYR A 80 -11.30 -7.77 6.85
CA TYR A 80 -11.38 -7.37 5.46
C TYR A 80 -10.51 -6.15 5.18
N ALA A 81 -10.68 -5.06 5.94
CA ALA A 81 -9.96 -3.81 5.75
C ALA A 81 -8.45 -3.97 5.98
N ALA A 82 -8.06 -4.68 7.04
CA ALA A 82 -6.66 -4.94 7.34
C ALA A 82 -5.96 -5.73 6.23
N TYR A 83 -6.57 -6.81 5.76
CA TYR A 83 -6.00 -7.62 4.69
C TYR A 83 -5.94 -6.87 3.36
N LYS A 84 -7.00 -6.15 2.99
CA LYS A 84 -7.06 -5.35 1.77
C LYS A 84 -5.99 -4.25 1.77
N SER A 85 -5.83 -3.54 2.88
CA SER A 85 -4.79 -2.51 3.07
C SER A 85 -3.38 -3.11 2.97
N GLU A 86 -3.13 -4.27 3.59
CA GLU A 86 -1.84 -4.95 3.53
C GLU A 86 -1.46 -5.33 2.09
N VAL A 87 -2.39 -5.92 1.35
CA VAL A 87 -2.17 -6.33 -0.04
C VAL A 87 -1.93 -5.13 -0.93
N GLN A 88 -2.75 -4.08 -0.82
CA GLN A 88 -2.58 -2.84 -1.60
C GLN A 88 -1.27 -2.12 -1.26
N GLY A 89 -0.88 -2.10 0.00
CA GLY A 89 0.39 -1.52 0.43
C GLY A 89 1.61 -2.27 -0.13
N LYS A 90 1.56 -3.60 -0.19
CA LYS A 90 2.60 -4.42 -0.84
C LYS A 90 2.68 -4.15 -2.33
N GLU A 91 1.54 -4.08 -3.01
CA GLU A 91 1.49 -3.78 -4.44
C GLU A 91 2.04 -2.38 -4.75
N SER A 92 1.63 -1.37 -3.99
CA SER A 92 2.15 0.00 -4.15
C SER A 92 3.66 0.07 -3.97
N LYS A 93 4.21 -0.60 -2.95
CA LYS A 93 5.66 -0.67 -2.73
C LYS A 93 6.39 -1.36 -3.89
N ARG A 94 5.80 -2.40 -4.45
CA ARG A 94 6.33 -3.13 -5.60
C ARG A 94 6.39 -2.22 -6.84
N VAL A 95 5.28 -1.57 -7.17
CA VAL A 95 5.19 -0.67 -8.32
C VAL A 95 6.16 0.51 -8.21
N ILE A 96 6.28 1.12 -7.02
CA ILE A 96 7.26 2.20 -6.77
C ILE A 96 8.68 1.67 -6.93
N GLY A 97 8.98 0.47 -6.43
CA GLY A 97 10.28 -0.17 -6.57
C GLY A 97 10.67 -0.37 -8.03
N ASP A 98 9.79 -0.94 -8.83
CA ASP A 98 10.01 -1.19 -10.25
C ASP A 98 10.18 0.10 -11.06
N SER A 99 9.37 1.12 -10.79
CA SER A 99 9.51 2.43 -11.41
C SER A 99 10.85 3.09 -11.08
N THR A 100 11.31 2.95 -9.83
CA THR A 100 12.62 3.46 -9.40
C THR A 100 13.76 2.74 -10.11
N ILE A 101 13.70 1.42 -10.26
CA ILE A 101 14.68 0.62 -11.00
C ILE A 101 14.75 1.09 -12.45
N THR A 102 13.60 1.15 -13.14
CA THR A 102 13.51 1.61 -14.53
C THR A 102 14.13 2.99 -14.71
N SER A 103 13.80 3.95 -13.84
CA SER A 103 14.31 5.32 -13.90
C SER A 103 15.84 5.37 -13.71
N LYS A 104 16.37 4.60 -12.76
CA LYS A 104 17.84 4.51 -12.54
C LYS A 104 18.58 3.90 -13.73
N ILE A 105 18.03 2.86 -14.35
CA ILE A 105 18.63 2.26 -15.56
C ILE A 105 18.65 3.28 -16.68
N LYS A 106 17.51 3.94 -16.96
CA LYS A 106 17.44 4.97 -18.02
C LYS A 106 18.39 6.13 -17.77
N SER A 107 18.55 6.60 -16.53
CA SER A 107 19.51 7.64 -16.18
C SER A 107 20.95 7.20 -16.44
N LYS A 108 21.31 5.96 -16.11
CA LYS A 108 22.64 5.42 -16.42
C LYS A 108 22.89 5.31 -17.93
N TYR A 109 21.88 4.94 -18.73
CA TYR A 109 22.01 4.88 -20.18
C TYR A 109 22.23 6.25 -20.81
N LEU A 110 21.65 7.32 -20.25
CA LEU A 110 21.90 8.69 -20.71
C LEU A 110 23.37 9.11 -20.52
N LEU A 111 24.04 8.58 -19.52
CA LEU A 111 25.43 8.89 -19.22
C LEU A 111 26.44 7.98 -19.95
N GLU A 112 25.97 6.88 -20.52
CA GLU A 112 26.82 5.89 -21.16
C GLU A 112 27.02 6.21 -22.65
N LYS A 113 28.28 6.42 -23.06
CA LYS A 113 28.62 6.66 -24.48
C LYS A 113 28.27 5.42 -25.31
N GLY A 114 27.56 5.64 -26.44
CA GLY A 114 27.17 4.58 -27.37
C GLY A 114 25.77 3.97 -27.10
N ILE A 115 25.17 4.18 -25.94
CA ILE A 115 23.79 3.77 -25.71
C ILE A 115 22.89 4.94 -26.09
N LYS A 116 22.17 4.80 -27.22
CA LYS A 116 21.09 5.73 -27.58
C LYS A 116 19.86 5.39 -26.74
N SER A 117 19.73 6.00 -25.55
CA SER A 117 18.70 5.65 -24.57
C SER A 117 17.27 5.71 -25.09
N PHE A 118 16.98 6.56 -26.10
CA PHE A 118 15.68 6.65 -26.77
C PHE A 118 15.37 5.48 -27.70
N LYS A 119 16.39 4.69 -28.12
CA LYS A 119 16.21 3.47 -28.90
C LYS A 119 16.11 2.20 -28.05
N VAL A 120 16.29 2.33 -26.74
CA VAL A 120 16.24 1.22 -25.77
C VAL A 120 15.04 1.41 -24.85
N SER A 121 14.11 0.46 -24.89
CA SER A 121 13.03 0.37 -23.91
C SER A 121 13.49 -0.45 -22.71
N VAL A 122 13.09 0.01 -21.53
CA VAL A 122 13.37 -0.65 -20.25
C VAL A 122 12.05 -0.80 -19.53
N GLU A 123 11.66 -2.04 -19.27
CA GLU A 123 10.48 -2.40 -18.47
C GLU A 123 10.92 -3.21 -17.27
N THR A 124 10.35 -2.91 -16.11
CA THR A 124 10.65 -3.64 -14.87
C THR A 124 9.35 -4.13 -14.25
N LYS A 125 9.34 -5.41 -13.90
CA LYS A 125 8.25 -6.04 -13.15
C LYS A 125 8.82 -6.98 -12.11
N ASP A 126 8.48 -6.79 -10.84
CA ASP A 126 8.96 -7.60 -9.72
C ASP A 126 10.50 -7.66 -9.60
N GLY A 127 11.20 -6.60 -10.06
CA GLY A 127 12.66 -6.55 -10.14
C GLY A 127 13.26 -7.30 -11.33
N ILE A 128 12.44 -7.88 -12.20
CA ILE A 128 12.86 -8.47 -13.48
C ILE A 128 12.84 -7.36 -14.53
N VAL A 129 13.98 -7.12 -15.16
CA VAL A 129 14.14 -6.09 -16.18
C VAL A 129 14.12 -6.73 -17.56
N VAL A 130 13.29 -6.19 -18.44
CA VAL A 130 13.28 -6.55 -19.87
C VAL A 130 13.81 -5.37 -20.67
N LEU A 131 14.86 -5.61 -21.45
CA LEU A 131 15.41 -4.65 -22.39
C LEU A 131 14.96 -5.00 -23.80
N SER A 132 14.43 -4.03 -24.54
CA SER A 132 14.04 -4.18 -25.92
C SER A 132 14.40 -2.95 -26.75
N GLY A 133 14.39 -3.10 -28.07
CA GLY A 133 14.81 -2.04 -28.99
C GLY A 133 16.06 -2.37 -29.77
N PHE A 134 16.80 -1.33 -30.19
CA PHE A 134 17.90 -1.48 -31.14
C PHE A 134 19.19 -0.82 -30.63
N VAL A 135 20.30 -1.49 -30.86
CA VAL A 135 21.66 -1.00 -30.58
C VAL A 135 22.60 -1.22 -31.79
N GLU A 136 23.71 -0.53 -31.81
CA GLU A 136 24.62 -0.52 -32.99
C GLU A 136 25.62 -1.67 -33.00
N SER A 137 25.83 -2.37 -31.87
CA SER A 137 26.78 -3.49 -31.80
C SER A 137 26.47 -4.45 -30.64
N GLU A 138 27.00 -5.67 -30.71
CA GLU A 138 26.91 -6.66 -29.62
C GLU A 138 27.62 -6.16 -28.34
N ALA A 139 28.68 -5.38 -28.47
CA ALA A 139 29.36 -4.77 -27.34
C ALA A 139 28.44 -3.80 -26.59
N ILE A 140 27.70 -2.97 -27.30
CA ILE A 140 26.68 -2.06 -26.69
C ILE A 140 25.54 -2.84 -26.09
N LYS A 141 25.06 -3.91 -26.73
CA LYS A 141 24.03 -4.80 -26.19
C LYS A 141 24.49 -5.43 -24.86
N ALA A 142 25.67 -5.98 -24.83
CA ALA A 142 26.24 -6.57 -23.60
C ALA A 142 26.40 -5.51 -22.50
N ARG A 143 26.91 -4.33 -22.85
CA ARG A 143 27.09 -3.23 -21.92
C ARG A 143 25.77 -2.74 -21.31
N ALA A 144 24.71 -2.62 -22.12
CA ALA A 144 23.38 -2.27 -21.64
C ALA A 144 22.87 -3.29 -20.62
N GLY A 145 23.02 -4.58 -20.89
CA GLY A 145 22.66 -5.63 -19.94
C GLY A 145 23.42 -5.52 -18.61
N GLN A 146 24.74 -5.30 -18.66
CA GLN A 146 25.59 -5.13 -17.46
C GLN A 146 25.15 -3.92 -16.62
N ILE A 147 24.87 -2.79 -17.27
CA ILE A 147 24.42 -1.58 -16.58
C ILE A 147 23.07 -1.84 -15.90
N ALA A 148 22.12 -2.46 -16.58
CA ALA A 148 20.84 -2.81 -15.99
C ALA A 148 21.01 -3.74 -14.77
N ALA A 149 21.81 -4.78 -14.89
CA ALA A 149 22.09 -5.73 -13.81
C ALA A 149 22.79 -5.07 -12.59
N SER A 150 23.54 -3.99 -12.79
CA SER A 150 24.24 -3.27 -11.71
C SER A 150 23.32 -2.41 -10.84
N VAL A 151 22.05 -2.25 -11.20
CA VAL A 151 21.12 -1.39 -10.45
C VAL A 151 20.55 -2.14 -9.26
N LYS A 152 20.65 -1.53 -8.07
CA LYS A 152 20.11 -2.11 -6.82
C LYS A 152 18.61 -2.38 -6.96
N GLY A 153 18.22 -3.60 -6.66
CA GLY A 153 16.82 -4.06 -6.74
C GLY A 153 16.53 -4.91 -7.99
N VAL A 154 17.44 -4.94 -8.97
CA VAL A 154 17.33 -5.83 -10.13
C VAL A 154 17.65 -7.27 -9.69
N LYS A 155 16.73 -8.19 -9.99
CA LYS A 155 16.88 -9.63 -9.73
C LYS A 155 17.41 -10.37 -10.95
N SER A 156 16.96 -9.97 -12.13
CA SER A 156 17.40 -10.55 -13.41
C SER A 156 17.16 -9.57 -14.56
N VAL A 157 17.90 -9.77 -15.66
CA VAL A 157 17.77 -8.96 -16.88
C VAL A 157 17.55 -9.90 -18.07
N SER A 158 16.45 -9.70 -18.77
CA SER A 158 16.18 -10.29 -20.08
C SER A 158 16.59 -9.29 -21.16
N ASN A 159 17.70 -9.55 -21.85
CA ASN A 159 18.26 -8.64 -22.82
C ASN A 159 17.84 -9.01 -24.25
N GLY A 160 16.67 -8.51 -24.67
CA GLY A 160 16.11 -8.68 -26.00
C GLY A 160 16.51 -7.60 -27.02
N LEU A 161 17.60 -6.85 -26.78
CA LEU A 161 18.07 -5.86 -27.72
C LEU A 161 18.52 -6.50 -29.04
N VAL A 162 18.17 -5.86 -30.14
CA VAL A 162 18.54 -6.29 -31.50
C VAL A 162 19.64 -5.37 -32.04
N VAL A 163 20.71 -5.98 -32.55
CA VAL A 163 21.78 -5.21 -33.18
C VAL A 163 21.34 -4.83 -34.58
N LYS A 164 21.38 -3.53 -34.84
CA LYS A 164 21.18 -2.93 -36.17
C LYS A 164 22.29 -1.90 -36.39
N PRO A 165 23.25 -2.20 -37.24
CA PRO A 165 24.33 -1.27 -37.59
C PRO A 165 23.85 0.00 -38.29
#